data_efe2eea068532e07468a94eae433b402
#
_entry.id   efe2eea068532e07468a94eae433b402
#
_cell.length_a   1.000
_cell.length_b   1.000
_cell.length_c   1.000
_cell.angle_alpha   90.00
_cell.angle_beta   90.00
_cell.angle_gamma   90.00
#
_symmetry.space_group_name_H-M   'P 1'
#
loop_
_entity.id
_entity.type
_entity.pdbx_description
1 polymer ?
#
loop_
_entity_poly.entity_id
_entity_poly.type
_entity_poly.pdbx_seq_one_letter_code
_entity_poly.pdbx_strand_id
1 'polypeptide(L)'
;MISKEEKYFENDGRGFDHLRIRDSTPIQPPVPVITINGQTISTAGNITTISGEAKSGKSGFAGILISAALSQNGIVESLDELYVQPNTLGKGVLYFDTEHSQPTHWKNHLSILNRCGLESCPDYFGSYNLKT
;
A
#
# COMPACT_ATOMS: atom_id res chain seq x y z
N MET A 1 -18.84 37.88 18.01
CA MET A 1 -20.12 37.24 18.43
C MET A 1 -20.18 35.86 17.77
N ILE A 2 -20.04 34.81 18.56
CA ILE A 2 -20.12 33.41 18.06
C ILE A 2 -21.58 33.13 17.75
N SER A 3 -21.90 32.57 16.54
CA SER A 3 -23.27 32.22 16.16
C SER A 3 -23.86 31.14 17.10
N LYS A 4 -25.21 31.06 17.19
CA LYS A 4 -25.86 30.02 18.01
C LYS A 4 -25.48 28.59 17.57
N GLU A 5 -25.17 28.42 16.29
CA GLU A 5 -24.69 27.12 15.74
C GLU A 5 -23.30 26.80 16.18
N GLU A 6 -22.36 27.77 16.23
CA GLU A 6 -21.01 27.55 16.73
C GLU A 6 -21.00 27.14 18.20
N LYS A 7 -21.88 27.74 19.03
CA LYS A 7 -22.03 27.34 20.45
C LYS A 7 -22.52 25.89 20.63
N TYR A 8 -23.30 25.38 19.69
CA TYR A 8 -23.84 24.01 19.78
C TYR A 8 -22.73 22.95 19.59
N PHE A 9 -21.73 23.25 18.78
CA PHE A 9 -20.59 22.35 18.53
C PHE A 9 -19.47 22.48 19.56
N GLU A 10 -19.28 23.65 20.16
CA GLU A 10 -18.30 23.86 21.22
C GLU A 10 -18.67 23.18 22.55
N ASN A 11 -19.94 22.91 22.78
CA ASN A 11 -20.45 22.39 24.07
C ASN A 11 -20.77 20.89 24.09
N ASP A 12 -20.42 20.14 23.04
CA ASP A 12 -20.65 18.68 22.96
C ASP A 12 -19.75 17.88 23.93
N GLY A 13 -18.77 18.48 24.59
CA GLY A 13 -17.90 17.81 25.56
C GLY A 13 -17.04 16.68 24.99
N ARG A 14 -17.21 16.34 23.70
CA ARG A 14 -16.53 15.22 23.04
C ARG A 14 -15.25 15.60 22.31
N GLY A 15 -14.94 16.88 22.19
CA GLY A 15 -13.65 17.35 21.65
C GLY A 15 -13.39 17.06 20.18
N PHE A 16 -14.44 16.97 19.34
CA PHE A 16 -14.32 16.65 17.92
C PHE A 16 -14.09 17.85 17.00
N ASP A 17 -13.97 19.07 17.51
CA ASP A 17 -13.80 20.26 16.67
C ASP A 17 -12.54 20.20 15.79
N HIS A 18 -11.50 19.50 16.26
CA HIS A 18 -10.28 19.26 15.48
C HIS A 18 -10.49 18.37 14.24
N LEU A 19 -11.60 17.62 14.18
CA LEU A 19 -11.99 16.81 13.01
C LEU A 19 -12.92 17.54 12.05
N ARG A 20 -13.38 18.74 12.43
CA ARG A 20 -14.31 19.52 11.61
C ARG A 20 -13.60 20.08 10.38
N ILE A 21 -14.11 19.75 9.20
CA ILE A 21 -13.64 20.30 7.93
C ILE A 21 -14.36 21.61 7.64
N ARG A 22 -13.61 22.64 7.29
CA ARG A 22 -14.06 23.94 6.83
C ARG A 22 -13.39 24.24 5.48
N ASP A 23 -13.94 25.18 4.70
CA ASP A 23 -13.32 25.68 3.47
C ASP A 23 -11.92 26.24 3.68
N SER A 24 -11.62 26.76 4.88
CA SER A 24 -10.29 27.23 5.28
C SER A 24 -9.38 26.15 5.90
N THR A 25 -9.85 24.89 6.02
CA THR A 25 -9.06 23.82 6.62
C THR A 25 -7.86 23.47 5.72
N PRO A 26 -6.62 23.52 6.24
CA PRO A 26 -5.46 23.12 5.45
C PRO A 26 -5.50 21.60 5.18
N ILE A 27 -5.63 21.24 3.90
CA ILE A 27 -5.66 19.85 3.46
C ILE A 27 -4.29 19.46 2.93
N GLN A 28 -3.72 18.42 3.52
CA GLN A 28 -2.50 17.80 3.00
C GLN A 28 -2.87 16.93 1.78
N PRO A 29 -2.20 17.08 0.64
CA PRO A 29 -2.42 16.19 -0.49
C PRO A 29 -2.06 14.75 -0.11
N PRO A 30 -2.80 13.75 -0.62
CA PRO A 30 -2.47 12.35 -0.36
C PRO A 30 -1.08 12.01 -0.90
N VAL A 31 -0.32 11.22 -0.13
CA VAL A 31 1.02 10.76 -0.52
C VAL A 31 0.88 9.58 -1.49
N PRO A 32 1.37 9.68 -2.74
CA PRO A 32 1.35 8.58 -3.68
C PRO A 32 2.18 7.40 -3.17
N VAL A 33 1.64 6.18 -3.31
CA VAL A 33 2.33 4.92 -2.98
C VAL A 33 2.59 4.11 -4.25
N ILE A 34 1.62 4.06 -5.16
CA ILE A 34 1.75 3.38 -6.44
C ILE A 34 1.41 4.37 -7.54
N THR A 35 2.28 4.49 -8.54
CA THR A 35 2.03 5.24 -9.76
C THR A 35 2.28 4.38 -11.00
N ILE A 36 1.49 4.59 -12.05
CA ILE A 36 1.67 3.97 -13.36
C ILE A 36 1.69 5.09 -14.40
N ASN A 37 2.71 5.18 -15.21
CA ASN A 37 2.91 6.28 -16.18
C ASN A 37 2.78 7.67 -15.52
N GLY A 38 3.29 7.82 -14.30
CA GLY A 38 3.20 9.07 -13.54
C GLY A 38 1.82 9.37 -12.95
N GLN A 39 0.81 8.53 -13.18
CA GLN A 39 -0.52 8.70 -12.59
C GLN A 39 -0.63 7.92 -11.28
N THR A 40 -1.12 8.58 -10.25
CA THR A 40 -1.32 7.97 -8.93
C THR A 40 -2.47 6.98 -8.95
N ILE A 41 -2.17 5.71 -8.62
CA ILE A 41 -3.14 4.61 -8.51
C ILE A 41 -3.50 4.34 -7.05
N SER A 42 -2.54 4.48 -6.15
CA SER A 42 -2.72 4.23 -4.71
C SER A 42 -2.04 5.31 -3.89
N THR A 43 -2.65 5.66 -2.76
CA THR A 43 -2.14 6.64 -1.82
C THR A 43 -2.04 6.07 -0.41
N ALA A 44 -1.14 6.61 0.40
CA ALA A 44 -0.99 6.23 1.80
C ALA A 44 -2.29 6.45 2.58
N GLY A 45 -2.60 5.53 3.49
CA GLY A 45 -3.79 5.59 4.33
C GLY A 45 -5.09 5.12 3.65
N ASN A 46 -5.03 4.67 2.39
CA ASN A 46 -6.18 4.18 1.64
C ASN A 46 -6.06 2.69 1.30
N ILE A 47 -7.18 2.07 0.96
CA ILE A 47 -7.25 0.69 0.48
C ILE A 47 -7.36 0.72 -1.05
N THR A 48 -6.51 -0.04 -1.72
CA THR A 48 -6.57 -0.22 -3.18
C THR A 48 -6.98 -1.66 -3.48
N THR A 49 -7.99 -1.83 -4.34
CA THR A 49 -8.48 -3.14 -4.77
C THR A 49 -8.06 -3.40 -6.21
N ILE A 50 -7.49 -4.58 -6.45
CA ILE A 50 -7.18 -5.10 -7.78
C ILE A 50 -8.14 -6.24 -8.07
N SER A 51 -8.98 -6.07 -9.10
CA SER A 51 -9.95 -7.07 -9.53
C SER A 51 -9.67 -7.56 -10.93
N GLY A 52 -10.14 -8.75 -11.26
CA GLY A 52 -9.98 -9.36 -12.56
C GLY A 52 -10.49 -10.81 -12.55
N GLU A 53 -10.69 -11.38 -13.71
CA GLU A 53 -11.11 -12.77 -13.86
C GLU A 53 -10.07 -13.75 -13.31
N ALA A 54 -10.50 -15.00 -13.10
CA ALA A 54 -9.56 -16.06 -12.70
C ALA A 54 -8.44 -16.20 -13.74
N LYS A 55 -7.22 -16.42 -13.30
CA LYS A 55 -6.01 -16.54 -14.13
C LYS A 55 -5.62 -15.27 -14.92
N SER A 56 -6.15 -14.10 -14.55
CA SER A 56 -5.80 -12.81 -15.20
C SER A 56 -4.44 -12.23 -14.77
N GLY A 57 -3.66 -12.93 -13.95
CA GLY A 57 -2.33 -12.48 -13.50
C GLY A 57 -2.32 -11.59 -12.26
N LYS A 58 -3.44 -11.48 -11.52
CA LYS A 58 -3.53 -10.66 -10.29
C LYS A 58 -2.43 -10.95 -9.27
N SER A 59 -2.18 -12.23 -9.00
CA SER A 59 -1.15 -12.66 -8.03
C SER A 59 0.26 -12.32 -8.50
N GLY A 60 0.51 -12.45 -9.81
CA GLY A 60 1.77 -12.02 -10.42
C GLY A 60 1.98 -10.51 -10.29
N PHE A 61 0.95 -9.73 -10.55
CA PHE A 61 0.99 -8.27 -10.39
C PHE A 61 1.19 -7.85 -8.93
N ALA A 62 0.51 -8.49 -7.98
CA ALA A 62 0.75 -8.27 -6.55
C ALA A 62 2.21 -8.56 -6.17
N GLY A 63 2.79 -9.65 -6.66
CA GLY A 63 4.21 -9.97 -6.47
C GLY A 63 5.15 -8.90 -7.03
N ILE A 64 4.82 -8.33 -8.18
CA ILE A 64 5.59 -7.23 -8.79
C ILE A 64 5.53 -5.97 -7.90
N LEU A 65 4.36 -5.61 -7.39
CA LEU A 65 4.19 -4.47 -6.49
C LEU A 65 5.02 -4.63 -5.21
N ILE A 66 5.01 -5.83 -4.62
CA ILE A 66 5.82 -6.14 -3.43
C ILE A 66 7.31 -6.04 -3.78
N SER A 67 7.74 -6.62 -4.90
CA SER A 67 9.14 -6.53 -5.35
C SER A 67 9.60 -5.09 -5.52
N ALA A 68 8.77 -4.23 -6.11
CA ALA A 68 9.05 -2.81 -6.27
C ALA A 68 9.17 -2.10 -4.91
N ALA A 69 8.25 -2.39 -3.98
CA ALA A 69 8.29 -1.82 -2.62
C ALA A 69 9.55 -2.23 -1.84
N LEU A 70 10.05 -3.45 -2.06
CA LEU A 70 11.27 -3.96 -1.42
C LEU A 70 12.55 -3.53 -2.15
N SER A 71 12.47 -3.04 -3.38
CA SER A 71 13.61 -2.54 -4.12
C SER A 71 14.11 -1.20 -3.56
N GLN A 72 15.36 -0.83 -3.88
CA GLN A 72 15.95 0.42 -3.39
C GLN A 72 15.35 1.67 -4.05
N ASN A 73 14.86 1.56 -5.27
CA ASN A 73 14.39 2.68 -6.10
C ASN A 73 12.89 2.65 -6.41
N GLY A 74 12.14 1.64 -5.91
CA GLY A 74 10.71 1.51 -6.19
C GLY A 74 10.35 1.02 -7.59
N ILE A 75 11.33 0.52 -8.35
CA ILE A 75 11.19 0.06 -9.73
C ILE A 75 11.61 -1.41 -9.83
N VAL A 76 10.92 -2.16 -10.67
CA VAL A 76 11.30 -3.52 -11.09
C VAL A 76 11.83 -3.44 -12.51
N GLU A 77 12.93 -4.12 -12.78
CA GLU A 77 13.56 -4.17 -14.09
C GLU A 77 12.54 -4.52 -15.19
N SER A 78 12.59 -3.80 -16.30
CA SER A 78 11.67 -3.90 -17.45
C SER A 78 10.24 -3.39 -17.21
N LEU A 79 9.96 -2.68 -16.10
CA LEU A 79 8.67 -2.08 -15.78
C LEU A 79 8.84 -0.63 -15.30
N ASP A 80 9.57 0.18 -16.05
CA ASP A 80 9.94 1.56 -15.70
C ASP A 80 8.73 2.49 -15.50
N GLU A 81 7.59 2.14 -16.08
CA GLU A 81 6.34 2.90 -15.96
C GLU A 81 5.64 2.68 -14.61
N LEU A 82 5.97 1.58 -13.91
CA LEU A 82 5.44 1.26 -12.60
C LEU A 82 6.42 1.71 -11.52
N TYR A 83 5.96 2.59 -10.65
CA TYR A 83 6.71 3.00 -9.46
C TYR A 83 5.91 2.68 -8.20
N VAL A 84 6.56 2.08 -7.23
CA VAL A 84 6.04 1.91 -5.88
C VAL A 84 6.97 2.61 -4.91
N GLN A 85 6.45 3.40 -4.00
CA GLN A 85 7.27 4.06 -2.98
C GLN A 85 8.10 3.03 -2.23
N PRO A 86 9.44 3.09 -2.30
CA PRO A 86 10.29 2.07 -1.70
C PRO A 86 10.23 2.14 -0.17
N ASN A 87 10.35 0.97 0.47
CA ASN A 87 10.34 0.83 1.92
C ASN A 87 11.70 1.21 2.54
N THR A 88 12.11 2.45 2.40
CA THR A 88 13.41 2.94 2.91
C THR A 88 13.49 3.05 4.43
N LEU A 89 12.33 3.03 5.11
CA LEU A 89 12.25 3.16 6.57
C LEU A 89 12.16 1.80 7.28
N GLY A 90 12.26 0.67 6.56
CA GLY A 90 12.15 -0.67 7.13
C GLY A 90 10.79 -0.96 7.79
N LYS A 91 9.71 -0.35 7.31
CA LYS A 91 8.36 -0.64 7.79
C LYS A 91 7.93 -2.05 7.39
N GLY A 92 7.05 -2.67 8.17
CA GLY A 92 6.54 -4.00 7.85
C GLY A 92 5.84 -4.03 6.49
N VAL A 93 6.24 -4.97 5.65
CA VAL A 93 5.55 -5.35 4.40
C VAL A 93 5.01 -6.76 4.60
N LEU A 94 3.69 -6.93 4.46
CA LEU A 94 3.02 -8.20 4.73
C LEU A 94 2.33 -8.71 3.46
N TYR A 95 2.57 -9.95 3.14
CA TYR A 95 1.93 -10.67 2.04
C TYR A 95 1.17 -11.87 2.58
N PHE A 96 -0.15 -11.85 2.47
CA PHE A 96 -1.03 -12.94 2.87
C PHE A 96 -1.64 -13.61 1.64
N ASP A 97 -1.41 -14.90 1.49
CA ASP A 97 -1.89 -15.70 0.37
C ASP A 97 -2.89 -16.75 0.88
N THR A 98 -4.13 -16.65 0.43
CA THR A 98 -5.22 -17.56 0.80
C THR A 98 -5.59 -18.52 -0.33
N GLU A 99 -5.01 -18.39 -1.51
CA GLU A 99 -5.41 -19.13 -2.71
C GLU A 99 -4.44 -20.24 -3.09
N HIS A 100 -3.15 -19.97 -3.06
CA HIS A 100 -2.13 -20.88 -3.57
C HIS A 100 -1.76 -21.97 -2.56
N SER A 101 -1.35 -23.14 -3.08
CA SER A 101 -0.71 -24.17 -2.26
C SER A 101 0.61 -23.67 -1.68
N GLN A 102 1.06 -24.24 -0.58
CA GLN A 102 2.33 -23.88 0.05
C GLN A 102 3.52 -23.91 -0.91
N PRO A 103 3.73 -24.93 -1.77
CA PRO A 103 4.83 -24.93 -2.75
C PRO A 103 4.71 -23.79 -3.78
N THR A 104 3.50 -23.45 -4.21
CA THR A 104 3.27 -22.34 -5.16
C THR A 104 3.55 -21.00 -4.50
N HIS A 105 3.06 -20.80 -3.28
CA HIS A 105 3.34 -19.59 -2.49
C HIS A 105 4.86 -19.42 -2.28
N TRP A 106 5.57 -20.48 -1.95
CA TRP A 106 7.02 -20.45 -1.77
C TRP A 106 7.76 -20.01 -3.05
N LYS A 107 7.37 -20.54 -4.23
CA LYS A 107 7.91 -20.11 -5.52
C LYS A 107 7.64 -18.62 -5.78
N ASN A 108 6.43 -18.15 -5.47
CA ASN A 108 6.09 -16.74 -5.59
C ASN A 108 6.95 -15.87 -4.67
N HIS A 109 7.16 -16.29 -3.44
CA HIS A 109 8.04 -15.63 -2.47
C HIS A 109 9.47 -15.50 -3.00
N LEU A 110 10.06 -16.59 -3.50
CA LEU A 110 11.39 -16.56 -4.11
C LEU A 110 11.45 -15.63 -5.34
N SER A 111 10.40 -15.63 -6.17
CA SER A 111 10.33 -14.74 -7.32
C SER A 111 10.29 -13.26 -6.90
N ILE A 112 9.61 -12.92 -5.81
CA ILE A 112 9.59 -11.56 -5.25
C ILE A 112 11.01 -11.14 -4.87
N LEU A 113 11.72 -11.94 -4.10
CA LEU A 113 13.09 -11.65 -3.67
C LEU A 113 14.05 -11.52 -4.86
N ASN A 114 13.95 -12.41 -5.82
CA ASN A 114 14.78 -12.39 -7.02
C ASN A 114 14.59 -11.13 -7.85
N ARG A 115 13.33 -10.69 -8.05
CA ARG A 115 13.04 -9.46 -8.82
C ARG A 115 13.61 -8.20 -8.18
N CYS A 116 13.66 -8.12 -6.87
CA CYS A 116 14.25 -6.95 -6.18
C CYS A 116 15.73 -7.13 -5.82
N GLY A 117 16.37 -8.20 -6.29
CA GLY A 117 17.80 -8.43 -6.12
C GLY A 117 18.21 -8.80 -4.68
N LEU A 118 17.28 -9.33 -3.88
CA LEU A 118 17.56 -9.75 -2.51
C LEU A 118 17.95 -11.24 -2.46
N GLU A 119 19.08 -11.54 -1.86
CA GLU A 119 19.56 -12.92 -1.65
C GLU A 119 18.84 -13.60 -0.49
N SER A 120 18.34 -12.83 0.47
CA SER A 120 17.60 -13.31 1.63
C SER A 120 16.40 -12.43 1.96
N CYS A 121 15.42 -13.03 2.64
CA CYS A 121 14.24 -12.30 3.09
C CYS A 121 14.61 -11.31 4.19
N PRO A 122 14.35 -10.00 4.03
CA PRO A 122 14.57 -9.04 5.10
C PRO A 122 13.57 -9.23 6.24
N ASP A 123 13.98 -8.91 7.46
CA ASP A 123 13.17 -9.11 8.67
C ASP A 123 11.83 -8.34 8.64
N TYR A 124 11.77 -7.25 7.90
CA TYR A 124 10.55 -6.45 7.77
C TYR A 124 9.58 -6.97 6.69
N PHE A 125 9.92 -8.02 5.95
CA PHE A 125 9.03 -8.67 4.98
C PHE A 125 8.46 -9.97 5.52
N GLY A 126 7.17 -10.01 5.81
CA GLY A 126 6.43 -11.21 6.22
C GLY A 126 5.59 -11.75 5.07
N SER A 127 5.81 -13.02 4.71
CA SER A 127 5.09 -13.71 3.64
C SER A 127 4.39 -14.95 4.22
N TYR A 128 3.06 -14.99 4.16
CA TYR A 128 2.25 -15.98 4.87
C TYR A 128 1.32 -16.72 3.92
N ASN A 129 1.42 -18.03 3.90
CA ASN A 129 0.43 -18.89 3.25
C ASN A 129 -0.65 -19.27 4.25
N LEU A 130 -1.86 -18.79 4.02
CA LEU A 130 -3.02 -19.02 4.89
C LEU A 130 -3.99 -20.09 4.35
N LYS A 131 -3.63 -20.74 3.26
CA LYS A 131 -4.42 -21.85 2.72
C LYS A 131 -4.26 -23.07 3.62
N THR A 132 -5.32 -23.41 4.28
CA THR A 132 -5.45 -24.63 5.10
C THR A 132 -5.90 -25.83 4.28
#